data_1a65d4b6ab42fc5df6c64ab2742fea9c
#
_entry.id   1a65d4b6ab42fc5df6c64ab2742fea9c
#
_cell.length_a   1.000
_cell.length_b   1.000
_cell.length_c   1.000
_cell.angle_alpha   90.00
_cell.angle_beta   90.00
_cell.angle_gamma   90.00
#
_symmetry.space_group_name_H-M   'P 1'
#
loop_
_entity.id
_entity.type
_entity.pdbx_description
1 polymer ?
#
loop_
_entity_poly.entity_id
_entity_poly.type
_entity_poly.pdbx_seq_one_letter_code
_entity_poly.pdbx_strand_id
1 'polypeptide(L)'
;MRAYELMIIFDGDLNEEAISNYLSNIASAVENEDGKIVSSKDTDPWGRRKFTYRINHKWEGFYVVLEIATQATNIDSTDRLLRLADRSEIVRHKIIRLPDVEAVRRGLLENTTA
;
A
#
# COMPACT_ATOMS: atom_id res chain seq x y z
N MET A 1 9.76 14.50 5.99
CA MET A 1 9.01 13.28 5.61
C MET A 1 7.52 13.52 5.65
N ARG A 2 6.80 12.77 4.87
CA ARG A 2 5.34 12.77 4.83
C ARG A 2 4.83 11.37 5.09
N ALA A 3 3.58 11.25 5.50
CA ALA A 3 2.94 9.96 5.71
C ALA A 3 1.90 9.72 4.62
N TYR A 4 1.82 8.48 4.19
CA TYR A 4 0.91 8.03 3.13
C TYR A 4 0.22 6.74 3.54
N GLU A 5 -0.98 6.58 3.04
CA GLU A 5 -1.69 5.31 3.13
C GLU A 5 -1.78 4.75 1.70
N LEU A 6 -1.24 3.56 1.51
CA LEU A 6 -1.25 2.87 0.23
C LEU A 6 -2.15 1.66 0.33
N MET A 7 -3.24 1.66 -0.43
CA MET A 7 -4.13 0.52 -0.55
C MET A 7 -3.83 -0.21 -1.85
N ILE A 8 -3.62 -1.51 -1.77
CA ILE A 8 -3.38 -2.38 -2.93
C ILE A 8 -4.46 -3.46 -2.94
N ILE A 9 -5.04 -3.70 -4.11
CA ILE A 9 -5.99 -4.78 -4.31
C ILE A 9 -5.33 -5.78 -5.24
N PHE A 10 -4.98 -6.94 -4.69
CA PHE A 10 -4.44 -8.06 -5.46
C PHE A 10 -5.58 -8.91 -6.03
N ASP A 11 -5.32 -9.56 -7.16
CA ASP A 11 -6.26 -10.51 -7.74
C ASP A 11 -6.58 -11.62 -6.74
N GLY A 12 -7.84 -12.04 -6.67
CA GLY A 12 -8.29 -13.03 -5.71
C GLY A 12 -7.70 -14.43 -5.89
N ASP A 13 -7.17 -14.71 -7.08
CA ASP A 13 -6.52 -16.00 -7.37
C ASP A 13 -5.02 -15.98 -7.07
N LEU A 14 -4.46 -14.83 -6.70
CA LEU A 14 -3.04 -14.73 -6.40
C LEU A 14 -2.76 -15.43 -5.07
N ASN A 15 -1.70 -16.26 -5.03
CA ASN A 15 -1.37 -16.98 -3.81
C ASN A 15 -0.60 -16.09 -2.82
N GLU A 16 -0.52 -16.54 -1.57
CA GLU A 16 0.13 -15.78 -0.50
C GLU A 16 1.61 -15.49 -0.78
N GLU A 17 2.30 -16.41 -1.42
CA GLU A 17 3.71 -16.24 -1.76
C GLU A 17 3.90 -15.10 -2.75
N ALA A 18 3.09 -15.02 -3.78
CA ALA A 18 3.14 -13.95 -4.77
C ALA A 18 2.81 -12.60 -4.13
N ILE A 19 1.80 -12.54 -3.28
CA ILE A 19 1.45 -11.32 -2.54
C ILE A 19 2.62 -10.88 -1.66
N SER A 20 3.20 -11.81 -0.92
CA SER A 20 4.35 -11.54 -0.05
C SER A 20 5.54 -11.00 -0.84
N ASN A 21 5.81 -11.55 -2.03
CA ASN A 21 6.88 -11.08 -2.90
C ASN A 21 6.65 -9.63 -3.37
N TYR A 22 5.42 -9.30 -3.75
CA TYR A 22 5.07 -7.92 -4.10
C TYR A 22 5.29 -6.97 -2.93
N LEU A 23 4.83 -7.35 -1.74
CA LEU A 23 4.98 -6.51 -0.55
C LEU A 23 6.46 -6.32 -0.17
N SER A 24 7.27 -7.36 -0.32
CA SER A 24 8.72 -7.28 -0.08
C SER A 24 9.39 -6.32 -1.07
N ASN A 25 9.00 -6.36 -2.33
CA ASN A 25 9.53 -5.47 -3.35
C ASN A 25 9.16 -4.02 -3.07
N ILE A 26 7.93 -3.78 -2.65
CA ILE A 26 7.46 -2.45 -2.28
C ILE A 26 8.23 -1.95 -1.05
N ALA A 27 8.40 -2.79 -0.04
CA ALA A 27 9.14 -2.46 1.17
C ALA A 27 10.59 -2.07 0.83
N SER A 28 11.25 -2.85 -0.01
CA SER A 28 12.62 -2.56 -0.45
C SER A 28 12.71 -1.22 -1.18
N ALA A 29 11.78 -0.95 -2.07
CA ALA A 29 11.75 0.32 -2.82
C ALA A 29 11.57 1.51 -1.87
N VAL A 30 10.70 1.39 -0.88
CA VAL A 30 10.47 2.45 0.11
C VAL A 30 11.70 2.66 0.99
N GLU A 31 12.28 1.56 1.49
CA GLU A 31 13.42 1.62 2.41
C GLU A 31 14.70 2.12 1.76
N ASN A 32 14.90 1.85 0.47
CA ASN A 32 16.07 2.31 -0.27
C ASN A 32 16.15 3.83 -0.39
N GLU A 33 15.03 4.53 -0.23
CA GLU A 33 14.94 5.99 -0.31
C GLU A 33 14.67 6.62 1.07
N ASP A 34 15.19 6.01 2.14
CA ASP A 34 15.04 6.48 3.52
C ASP A 34 13.59 6.51 4.02
N GLY A 35 12.70 5.79 3.36
CA GLY A 35 11.34 5.61 3.84
C GLY A 35 11.22 4.38 4.71
N LYS A 36 10.06 4.24 5.34
CA LYS A 36 9.74 3.02 6.09
C LYS A 36 8.27 2.69 5.99
N ILE A 37 7.97 1.40 6.03
CA ILE A 37 6.61 0.92 6.18
C ILE A 37 6.35 0.76 7.66
N VAL A 38 5.44 1.56 8.19
CA VAL A 38 5.15 1.59 9.63
C VAL A 38 4.18 0.47 10.00
N SER A 39 3.21 0.19 9.14
CA SER A 39 2.26 -0.90 9.39
C SER A 39 1.77 -1.50 8.09
N SER A 40 1.34 -2.75 8.16
CA SER A 40 0.73 -3.48 7.06
C SER A 40 -0.54 -4.14 7.59
N LYS A 41 -1.69 -3.84 6.96
CA LYS A 41 -3.00 -4.34 7.41
C LYS A 41 -3.58 -5.20 6.30
N ASP A 42 -3.74 -6.47 6.59
CA ASP A 42 -4.29 -7.46 5.64
C ASP A 42 -5.35 -8.37 6.28
N THR A 43 -5.85 -7.97 7.44
CA THR A 43 -6.91 -8.69 8.15
C THR A 43 -8.13 -7.79 8.31
N ASP A 44 -9.25 -8.32 8.75
CA ASP A 44 -10.52 -7.63 8.84
C ASP A 44 -10.37 -6.17 9.35
N PRO A 45 -10.92 -5.15 8.64
CA PRO A 45 -11.82 -5.25 7.47
C PRO A 45 -11.11 -5.44 6.13
N TRP A 46 -9.79 -5.57 6.11
CA TRP A 46 -8.98 -5.80 4.91
C TRP A 46 -8.81 -7.29 4.67
N GLY A 47 -7.93 -7.66 3.75
CA GLY A 47 -7.75 -9.04 3.36
C GLY A 47 -8.69 -9.41 2.21
N ARG A 48 -9.14 -10.65 2.17
CA ARG A 48 -10.01 -11.12 1.10
C ARG A 48 -11.41 -10.50 1.25
N ARG A 49 -11.86 -9.81 0.20
CA ARG A 49 -13.15 -9.13 0.19
C ARG A 49 -13.84 -9.28 -1.17
N LYS A 50 -15.16 -9.32 -1.14
CA LYS A 50 -15.96 -9.33 -2.36
C LYS A 50 -16.09 -7.93 -2.93
N PHE A 51 -16.08 -7.84 -4.27
CA PHE A 51 -16.38 -6.59 -4.97
C PHE A 51 -17.89 -6.42 -5.11
N THR A 52 -18.33 -5.17 -5.21
CA THR A 52 -19.73 -4.89 -5.53
C THR A 52 -20.05 -5.15 -7.00
N TYR A 53 -19.03 -5.24 -7.85
CA TYR A 53 -19.13 -5.60 -9.26
C TYR A 53 -17.87 -6.35 -9.66
N ARG A 54 -17.92 -7.09 -10.78
CA ARG A 54 -16.76 -7.85 -11.24
C ARG A 54 -15.66 -6.93 -11.74
N ILE A 55 -14.43 -7.24 -11.35
CA ILE A 55 -13.23 -6.59 -11.85
C ILE A 55 -12.33 -7.68 -12.43
N ASN A 56 -11.93 -7.55 -13.70
CA ASN A 56 -11.15 -8.58 -14.42
C ASN A 56 -11.81 -9.96 -14.33
N HIS A 57 -13.14 -10.02 -14.45
CA HIS A 57 -13.95 -11.23 -14.36
C HIS A 57 -13.93 -11.90 -12.98
N LYS A 58 -13.48 -11.20 -11.94
CA LYS A 58 -13.43 -11.71 -10.57
C LYS A 58 -14.39 -10.95 -9.68
N TRP A 59 -14.90 -11.64 -8.68
CA TRP A 59 -15.80 -11.08 -7.66
C TRP A 59 -15.11 -10.76 -6.34
N GLU A 60 -13.85 -11.21 -6.18
CA GLU A 60 -13.09 -10.99 -4.95
C GLU A 60 -11.67 -10.55 -5.26
N GLY A 61 -11.09 -9.85 -4.30
CA GLY A 61 -9.69 -9.48 -4.29
C GLY A 61 -9.13 -9.52 -2.89
N PHE A 62 -7.83 -9.43 -2.79
CA PHE A 62 -7.13 -9.39 -1.51
C PHE A 62 -6.62 -7.97 -1.27
N TYR A 63 -7.09 -7.36 -0.19
CA TYR A 63 -6.80 -5.96 0.15
C TYR A 63 -5.67 -5.88 1.17
N VAL A 64 -4.67 -5.05 0.87
CA VAL A 64 -3.59 -4.73 1.81
C VAL A 64 -3.50 -3.23 1.93
N VAL A 65 -3.42 -2.74 3.15
CA VAL A 65 -3.23 -1.31 3.42
C VAL A 65 -1.91 -1.12 4.14
N LEU A 66 -1.02 -0.33 3.54
CA LEU A 66 0.29 0.01 4.11
C LEU A 66 0.27 1.46 4.58
N GLU A 67 0.79 1.69 5.77
CA GLU A 67 1.05 3.04 6.26
C GLU A 67 2.56 3.30 6.12
N ILE A 68 2.91 4.32 5.34
CA ILE A 68 4.29 4.57 4.89
C ILE A 68 4.71 5.98 5.30
N ALA A 69 5.92 6.10 5.84
CA ALA A 69 6.55 7.41 6.06
C ALA A 69 7.74 7.53 5.11
N THR A 70 7.73 8.52 4.24
CA THR A 70 8.77 8.70 3.23
C THR A 70 8.73 10.10 2.62
N GLN A 71 9.68 10.38 1.74
CA GLN A 71 9.71 11.63 0.96
C GLN A 71 8.71 11.55 -0.20
N ALA A 72 8.22 12.72 -0.63
CA ALA A 72 7.27 12.80 -1.73
C ALA A 72 7.82 12.19 -3.04
N THR A 73 9.10 12.38 -3.31
CA THR A 73 9.73 11.84 -4.52
C THR A 73 9.74 10.31 -4.51
N ASN A 74 9.91 9.70 -3.34
CA ASN A 74 9.91 8.25 -3.22
C ASN A 74 8.52 7.66 -3.44
N ILE A 75 7.49 8.34 -2.96
CA ILE A 75 6.12 7.84 -3.16
C ILE A 75 5.74 7.86 -4.64
N ASP A 76 6.24 8.81 -5.42
CA ASP A 76 6.04 8.84 -6.87
C ASP A 76 6.68 7.64 -7.54
N SER A 77 7.86 7.22 -7.09
CA SER A 77 8.54 6.02 -7.60
C SER A 77 7.74 4.76 -7.25
N THR A 78 7.20 4.69 -6.05
CA THR A 78 6.36 3.57 -5.61
C THR A 78 5.08 3.49 -6.44
N ASP A 79 4.44 4.63 -6.69
CA ASP A 79 3.25 4.70 -7.54
C ASP A 79 3.54 4.19 -8.96
N ARG A 80 4.68 4.60 -9.52
CA ARG A 80 5.10 4.14 -10.85
C ARG A 80 5.30 2.63 -10.88
N LEU A 81 5.95 2.08 -9.88
CA LEU A 81 6.17 0.64 -9.76
C LEU A 81 4.84 -0.14 -9.80
N LEU A 82 3.85 0.36 -9.06
CA LEU A 82 2.53 -0.28 -9.01
C LEU A 82 1.75 -0.10 -10.31
N ARG A 83 1.87 1.04 -10.97
CA ARG A 83 1.22 1.27 -12.28
C ARG A 83 1.77 0.39 -13.37
N LEU A 84 3.04 -0.01 -13.28
CA LEU A 84 3.70 -0.88 -14.26
C LEU A 84 3.51 -2.36 -13.96
N ALA A 85 2.94 -2.71 -12.80
CA ALA A 85 2.68 -4.09 -12.45
C ALA A 85 1.56 -4.68 -13.31
N ASP A 86 1.58 -6.02 -13.43
CA ASP A 86 0.58 -6.75 -14.19
C ASP A 86 -0.81 -6.56 -13.57
N ARG A 87 -1.76 -6.10 -14.37
CA ARG A 87 -3.14 -5.87 -13.92
C ARG A 87 -3.90 -7.15 -13.61
N SER A 88 -3.39 -8.29 -14.04
CA SER A 88 -3.94 -9.58 -13.64
C SER A 88 -3.50 -9.98 -12.23
N GLU A 89 -2.54 -9.27 -11.66
CA GLU A 89 -2.00 -9.54 -10.32
C GLU A 89 -2.33 -8.40 -9.35
N ILE A 90 -2.00 -7.15 -9.74
CA ILE A 90 -2.41 -5.97 -8.98
C ILE A 90 -3.55 -5.30 -9.72
N VAL A 91 -4.75 -5.50 -9.23
CA VAL A 91 -5.97 -5.02 -9.88
C VAL A 91 -6.06 -3.51 -9.82
N ARG A 92 -5.83 -2.95 -8.64
CA ARG A 92 -5.89 -1.51 -8.37
C ARG A 92 -5.00 -1.15 -7.20
N HIS A 93 -4.58 0.11 -7.15
CA HIS A 93 -3.93 0.69 -5.99
C HIS A 93 -4.34 2.14 -5.83
N LYS A 94 -4.24 2.65 -4.62
CA LYS A 94 -4.56 4.04 -4.32
C LYS A 94 -3.61 4.54 -3.24
N ILE A 95 -3.04 5.73 -3.47
CA ILE A 95 -2.16 6.39 -2.51
C ILE A 95 -2.86 7.64 -2.00
N ILE A 96 -2.95 7.78 -0.70
CA ILE A 96 -3.53 8.94 -0.04
C ILE A 96 -2.46 9.55 0.86
N ARG A 97 -2.20 10.84 0.70
CA ARG A 97 -1.35 11.56 1.64
C ARG A 97 -2.16 11.85 2.91
N LEU A 98 -1.59 11.50 4.05
CA LEU A 98 -2.20 11.79 5.34
C LEU A 98 -1.78 13.17 5.81
N PRO A 99 -2.71 14.01 6.32
CA PRO A 99 -2.34 15.28 6.96
C PRO A 99 -1.36 15.04 8.10
N ASP A 100 -0.43 15.97 8.30
CA ASP A 100 0.61 15.81 9.33
C ASP A 100 0.03 15.56 10.71
N VAL A 101 -1.06 16.24 11.08
CA VAL A 101 -1.74 16.04 12.36
C VAL A 101 -2.21 14.59 12.52
N GLU A 102 -2.82 14.03 11.47
CA GLU A 102 -3.28 12.64 11.48
C GLU A 102 -2.11 11.67 11.52
N ALA A 103 -1.04 11.97 10.79
CA ALA A 103 0.16 11.14 10.77
C ALA A 103 0.83 11.07 12.14
N VAL A 104 0.91 12.19 12.84
CA VAL A 104 1.45 12.24 14.20
C VAL A 104 0.55 11.47 15.16
N ARG A 105 -0.77 11.64 15.04
CA ARG A 105 -1.74 10.93 15.87
C ARG A 105 -1.64 9.41 15.71
N ARG A 106 -1.36 8.93 14.51
CA ARG A 106 -1.19 7.50 14.23
C ARG A 106 0.21 6.98 14.55
N GLY A 107 1.14 7.84 14.95
CA GLY A 107 2.51 7.46 15.24
C GLY A 107 3.38 7.24 14.00
N LEU A 108 2.95 7.73 12.82
CA LEU A 108 3.70 7.58 11.58
C LEU A 108 4.81 8.61 11.43
N LEU A 109 4.62 9.78 11.99
CA LEU A 109 5.60 10.87 12.01
C LEU A 109 5.83 11.33 13.45
N GLU A 110 7.05 11.81 13.71
CA GLU A 110 7.37 12.39 15.00
C GLU A 110 6.67 13.74 15.16
N ASN A 111 6.27 14.05 16.38
CA ASN A 111 5.74 15.36 16.70
C ASN A 111 6.90 16.35 16.79
N THR A 112 7.03 17.19 15.78
CA THR A 112 8.12 18.16 15.66
C THR A 112 7.73 19.56 16.15
N THR A 113 6.59 19.71 16.79
CA THR A 113 6.21 21.00 17.38
C THR A 113 7.14 21.30 18.54
N ALA A 114 8.13 22.05 18.24
CA ALA A 114 9.01 22.57 19.26
C ALA A 114 8.43 23.86 19.82
#